data_a12e02f352a8cc394980a2f9399846ea
#
_entry.id   a12e02f352a8cc394980a2f9399846ea
#
_cell.length_a   1.000
_cell.length_b   1.000
_cell.length_c   1.000
_cell.angle_alpha   90.00
_cell.angle_beta   90.00
_cell.angle_gamma   90.00
#
_symmetry.space_group_name_H-M   'P 1'
#
loop_
_entity.id
_entity.type
_entity.pdbx_description
1 polymer ?
#
loop_
_entity_poly.entity_id
_entity_poly.type
_entity_poly.pdbx_seq_one_letter_code
_entity_poly.pdbx_strand_id
1 'polypeptide(L)'
;LPKHKAVSEFLQSKGKSAFLQQKVGVDPTDPTYKYHSDDIISLCKELKKDFEDQKKVLDDKDKADSKACSDMQSALNSAITSNDAAMSALEGSIAGLESKISTDLQTLQTTETGMVEDKAYLKDLTKQCEDRANDWDQRSALRKAEIETLAEALSVLETTVKSTDAFNVRALLQKTSETSKSAVNALPVKAVVRAISFLQGASESHMGAALSSEQKRDLALLTLRKEGQRLHSVALQTLSVHAAADPFMKVKELIQKLIERLVSEAAAEAEKKGYCDTTMSKLKKDRNYRYDDTIKLNAEIAELEAKRDALSAEMKSLKSDINATKEAL
;
A
#
# COMPACT_ATOMS: atom_id res chain seq x y z
N LEU A 1 52.96 10.79 -57.20
CA LEU A 1 54.06 10.59 -58.14
C LEU A 1 55.24 9.75 -57.59
N PRO A 2 55.00 8.67 -56.85
CA PRO A 2 56.06 7.81 -56.40
C PRO A 2 56.61 6.85 -57.52
N LYS A 3 55.89 6.70 -58.61
CA LYS A 3 56.23 5.75 -59.68
C LYS A 3 57.52 6.06 -60.41
N HIS A 4 57.88 7.31 -60.62
CA HIS A 4 59.14 7.70 -61.26
C HIS A 4 60.38 7.48 -60.34
N LYS A 5 60.19 7.67 -59.05
CA LYS A 5 61.25 7.52 -58.05
C LYS A 5 61.62 6.05 -57.91
N ALA A 6 60.62 5.16 -57.81
CA ALA A 6 60.83 3.71 -57.72
C ALA A 6 61.53 3.12 -58.96
N VAL A 7 61.21 3.60 -60.17
CA VAL A 7 61.88 3.19 -61.40
C VAL A 7 63.35 3.67 -61.45
N SER A 8 63.59 4.94 -61.06
CA SER A 8 64.97 5.48 -61.00
C SER A 8 65.81 4.80 -59.91
N GLU A 9 65.26 4.49 -58.75
CA GLU A 9 65.91 3.74 -57.67
C GLU A 9 66.16 2.25 -58.09
N PHE A 10 65.27 1.64 -58.80
CA PHE A 10 65.42 0.29 -59.32
C PHE A 10 66.51 0.26 -60.41
N LEU A 11 66.58 1.23 -61.31
CA LEU A 11 67.65 1.32 -62.30
C LEU A 11 68.99 1.65 -61.68
N GLN A 12 69.04 2.41 -60.59
CA GLN A 12 70.29 2.71 -59.82
C GLN A 12 70.73 1.50 -58.98
N SER A 13 69.82 0.76 -58.35
CA SER A 13 70.10 -0.40 -57.49
C SER A 13 70.70 -1.58 -58.24
N LYS A 14 70.41 -1.73 -59.51
CA LYS A 14 70.94 -2.79 -60.37
C LYS A 14 72.29 -2.45 -61.01
N GLY A 15 72.91 -1.29 -60.64
CA GLY A 15 74.24 -0.93 -61.07
C GLY A 15 74.44 -0.78 -62.58
N LYS A 16 73.36 -0.65 -63.34
CA LYS A 16 73.39 -0.63 -64.81
C LYS A 16 73.34 0.72 -65.50
N SER A 17 73.34 1.83 -64.68
CA SER A 17 73.49 3.18 -65.24
C SER A 17 74.85 3.45 -65.88
N ALA A 18 75.88 2.64 -65.56
CA ALA A 18 77.21 2.70 -66.24
C ALA A 18 77.19 2.21 -67.68
N PHE A 19 76.18 1.46 -68.09
CA PHE A 19 76.09 0.87 -69.46
C PHE A 19 75.67 1.94 -70.50
N LEU A 20 74.95 2.95 -70.15
CA LEU A 20 74.46 3.96 -71.07
C LEU A 20 75.44 5.14 -71.30
N GLN A 21 76.54 5.21 -70.53
CA GLN A 21 77.54 6.27 -70.65
C GLN A 21 78.84 5.83 -71.41
N GLN A 22 78.98 4.59 -71.82
CA GLN A 22 80.12 4.18 -72.58
C GLN A 22 79.91 4.55 -74.05
N LYS A 23 80.40 5.72 -74.41
CA LYS A 23 80.59 6.13 -75.81
C LYS A 23 81.77 5.34 -76.38
N VAL A 24 81.56 4.11 -76.83
CA VAL A 24 82.52 3.31 -77.55
C VAL A 24 82.30 3.64 -79.00
N GLY A 25 83.37 4.18 -79.65
CA GLY A 25 83.42 4.23 -81.12
C GLY A 25 83.48 2.81 -81.65
N VAL A 26 82.30 2.33 -82.00
CA VAL A 26 82.18 0.91 -82.50
C VAL A 26 82.38 0.95 -84.01
N ASP A 27 83.39 0.22 -84.43
CA ASP A 27 83.59 -0.06 -85.83
C ASP A 27 82.62 -1.19 -86.23
N PRO A 28 81.59 -0.94 -87.08
CA PRO A 28 80.57 -1.94 -87.45
C PRO A 28 81.14 -3.10 -88.31
N THR A 29 82.44 -3.00 -88.77
CA THR A 29 83.11 -4.02 -89.55
C THR A 29 83.99 -4.98 -88.73
N ASP A 30 84.13 -4.74 -87.38
CA ASP A 30 84.85 -5.62 -86.50
C ASP A 30 84.11 -6.98 -86.30
N PRO A 31 84.67 -8.14 -86.66
CA PRO A 31 84.04 -9.41 -86.50
C PRO A 31 83.82 -9.88 -85.08
N THR A 32 84.41 -9.13 -84.11
CA THR A 32 84.20 -9.35 -82.62
C THR A 32 83.05 -8.53 -82.07
N TYR A 33 82.42 -7.69 -82.89
CA TYR A 33 81.31 -6.87 -82.47
C TYR A 33 80.10 -7.73 -82.18
N LYS A 34 79.89 -7.93 -80.88
CA LYS A 34 78.67 -8.57 -80.43
C LYS A 34 77.65 -7.43 -80.10
N TYR A 35 76.58 -7.44 -80.84
CA TYR A 35 75.50 -6.52 -80.59
C TYR A 35 74.86 -6.84 -79.23
N HIS A 36 75.03 -5.91 -78.29
CA HIS A 36 74.56 -6.12 -76.90
C HIS A 36 73.02 -5.94 -76.74
N SER A 37 72.23 -6.00 -77.85
CA SER A 37 70.78 -5.90 -77.76
C SER A 37 70.10 -7.00 -76.94
N ASP A 38 70.73 -8.15 -76.86
CA ASP A 38 70.20 -9.30 -76.10
C ASP A 38 70.19 -9.06 -74.63
N ASP A 39 71.21 -8.34 -74.11
CA ASP A 39 71.26 -7.90 -72.69
C ASP A 39 70.20 -6.86 -72.38
N ILE A 40 69.95 -5.93 -73.33
CA ILE A 40 68.90 -4.93 -73.23
C ILE A 40 67.54 -5.61 -73.30
N ILE A 41 67.33 -6.51 -74.19
CA ILE A 41 66.12 -7.30 -74.36
C ILE A 41 65.85 -8.16 -73.12
N SER A 42 66.87 -8.77 -72.55
CA SER A 42 66.78 -9.53 -71.32
C SER A 42 66.39 -8.68 -70.14
N LEU A 43 67.01 -7.47 -70.00
CA LEU A 43 66.68 -6.51 -68.98
C LEU A 43 65.24 -6.05 -69.11
N CYS A 44 64.78 -5.74 -70.35
CA CYS A 44 63.40 -5.34 -70.60
C CYS A 44 62.42 -6.47 -70.25
N LYS A 45 62.74 -7.73 -70.50
CA LYS A 45 61.94 -8.87 -70.09
C LYS A 45 61.88 -9.09 -68.57
N GLU A 46 62.99 -8.92 -67.90
CA GLU A 46 63.03 -8.94 -66.42
C GLU A 46 62.22 -7.83 -65.84
N LEU A 47 62.39 -6.60 -66.34
CA LEU A 47 61.63 -5.42 -65.90
C LEU A 47 60.13 -5.61 -66.17
N LYS A 48 59.73 -6.15 -67.34
CA LYS A 48 58.35 -6.52 -67.67
C LYS A 48 57.79 -7.51 -66.65
N LYS A 49 58.55 -8.56 -66.36
CA LYS A 49 58.12 -9.56 -65.38
C LYS A 49 58.00 -8.97 -63.98
N ASP A 50 58.94 -8.17 -63.54
CA ASP A 50 58.87 -7.48 -62.22
C ASP A 50 57.64 -6.58 -62.13
N PHE A 51 57.27 -5.86 -63.20
CA PHE A 51 56.05 -5.04 -63.24
C PHE A 51 54.79 -5.91 -63.28
N GLU A 52 54.80 -7.01 -63.98
CA GLU A 52 53.66 -7.97 -64.00
C GLU A 52 53.44 -8.62 -62.65
N ASP A 53 54.55 -8.97 -61.95
CA ASP A 53 54.51 -9.52 -60.59
C ASP A 53 54.05 -8.46 -59.57
N GLN A 54 54.58 -7.24 -59.67
CA GLN A 54 54.09 -6.11 -58.84
C GLN A 54 52.64 -5.78 -59.07
N LYS A 55 52.21 -5.76 -60.36
CA LYS A 55 50.80 -5.53 -60.71
C LYS A 55 49.91 -6.61 -60.08
N LYS A 56 50.33 -7.87 -60.18
CA LYS A 56 49.58 -9.00 -59.61
C LYS A 56 49.43 -8.85 -58.09
N VAL A 57 50.53 -8.50 -57.39
CA VAL A 57 50.48 -8.27 -55.92
C VAL A 57 49.53 -7.10 -55.60
N LEU A 58 49.57 -6.00 -56.39
CA LEU A 58 48.71 -4.87 -56.19
C LEU A 58 47.22 -5.18 -56.49
N ASP A 59 46.94 -5.92 -57.58
CA ASP A 59 45.59 -6.37 -57.91
C ASP A 59 45.01 -7.32 -56.84
N ASP A 60 45.85 -8.28 -56.32
CA ASP A 60 45.46 -9.20 -55.27
C ASP A 60 45.19 -8.43 -53.94
N LYS A 61 46.02 -7.41 -53.65
CA LYS A 61 45.80 -6.54 -52.48
C LYS A 61 44.53 -5.69 -52.64
N ASP A 62 44.30 -5.10 -53.81
CA ASP A 62 43.10 -4.31 -54.08
C ASP A 62 41.83 -5.15 -53.93
N LYS A 63 41.85 -6.38 -54.43
CA LYS A 63 40.74 -7.35 -54.22
C LYS A 63 40.51 -7.68 -52.78
N ALA A 64 41.60 -7.90 -52.03
CA ALA A 64 41.50 -8.19 -50.57
C ALA A 64 40.95 -6.98 -49.79
N ASP A 65 41.47 -5.77 -50.09
CA ASP A 65 41.02 -4.53 -49.47
C ASP A 65 39.54 -4.22 -49.83
N SER A 66 39.17 -4.42 -51.12
CA SER A 66 37.78 -4.25 -51.59
C SER A 66 36.84 -5.24 -50.87
N LYS A 67 37.26 -6.49 -50.73
CA LYS A 67 36.48 -7.49 -50.01
C LYS A 67 36.37 -7.15 -48.53
N ALA A 68 37.44 -6.76 -47.88
CA ALA A 68 37.45 -6.35 -46.46
C ALA A 68 36.53 -5.14 -46.24
N CYS A 69 36.54 -4.17 -47.16
CA CYS A 69 35.64 -3.00 -47.11
C CYS A 69 34.15 -3.46 -47.24
N SER A 70 33.83 -4.32 -48.19
CA SER A 70 32.47 -4.86 -48.37
C SER A 70 32.00 -5.65 -47.16
N ASP A 71 32.86 -6.51 -46.59
CA ASP A 71 32.56 -7.31 -45.41
C ASP A 71 32.33 -6.38 -44.19
N MET A 72 33.17 -5.33 -44.02
CA MET A 72 33.00 -4.35 -42.96
C MET A 72 31.70 -3.54 -43.12
N GLN A 73 31.37 -3.12 -44.34
CA GLN A 73 30.13 -2.41 -44.63
C GLN A 73 28.88 -3.25 -44.31
N SER A 74 28.94 -4.54 -44.66
CA SER A 74 27.88 -5.49 -44.32
C SER A 74 27.72 -5.68 -42.81
N ALA A 75 28.84 -5.79 -42.06
CA ALA A 75 28.86 -5.92 -40.63
C ALA A 75 28.29 -4.65 -39.94
N LEU A 76 28.69 -3.45 -40.39
CA LEU A 76 28.16 -2.16 -39.88
C LEU A 76 26.65 -2.00 -40.11
N ASN A 77 26.17 -2.33 -41.32
CA ASN A 77 24.76 -2.33 -41.65
C ASN A 77 23.96 -3.31 -40.78
N SER A 78 24.51 -4.49 -40.54
CA SER A 78 23.90 -5.49 -39.66
C SER A 78 23.84 -4.96 -38.18
N ALA A 79 24.89 -4.32 -37.71
CA ALA A 79 24.93 -3.72 -36.40
C ALA A 79 23.89 -2.58 -36.25
N ILE A 80 23.76 -1.70 -37.26
CA ILE A 80 22.73 -0.64 -37.28
C ILE A 80 21.34 -1.26 -37.19
N THR A 81 21.04 -2.27 -38.02
CA THR A 81 19.73 -2.94 -38.04
C THR A 81 19.41 -3.57 -36.66
N SER A 82 20.40 -4.23 -36.06
CA SER A 82 20.24 -4.84 -34.72
C SER A 82 19.99 -3.78 -33.65
N ASN A 83 20.73 -2.67 -33.68
CA ASN A 83 20.57 -1.60 -32.72
C ASN A 83 19.24 -0.86 -32.92
N ASP A 84 18.78 -0.65 -34.14
CA ASP A 84 17.45 -0.07 -34.43
C ASP A 84 16.33 -0.97 -33.90
N ALA A 85 16.46 -2.30 -34.03
CA ALA A 85 15.51 -3.25 -33.46
C ALA A 85 15.52 -3.21 -31.91
N ALA A 86 16.69 -3.13 -31.30
CA ALA A 86 16.83 -3.00 -29.85
C ALA A 86 16.22 -1.68 -29.35
N MET A 87 16.44 -0.57 -30.05
CA MET A 87 15.81 0.71 -29.73
C MET A 87 14.29 0.63 -29.75
N SER A 88 13.71 0.02 -30.79
CA SER A 88 12.26 -0.14 -30.88
C SER A 88 11.68 -0.99 -29.72
N ALA A 89 12.40 -2.02 -29.30
CA ALA A 89 12.02 -2.85 -28.15
C ALA A 89 12.09 -2.06 -26.83
N LEU A 90 13.11 -1.24 -26.65
CA LEU A 90 13.25 -0.36 -25.48
C LEU A 90 12.16 0.72 -25.44
N GLU A 91 11.83 1.34 -26.60
CA GLU A 91 10.71 2.31 -26.69
C GLU A 91 9.38 1.68 -26.27
N GLY A 92 9.11 0.45 -26.75
CA GLY A 92 7.92 -0.28 -26.31
C GLY A 92 7.92 -0.59 -24.81
N SER A 93 9.06 -0.94 -24.26
CA SER A 93 9.21 -1.21 -22.82
C SER A 93 9.02 0.07 -21.97
N ILE A 94 9.60 1.18 -22.40
CA ILE A 94 9.44 2.50 -21.74
C ILE A 94 7.97 2.92 -21.75
N ALA A 95 7.29 2.83 -22.91
CA ALA A 95 5.87 3.15 -23.01
C ALA A 95 5.00 2.28 -22.09
N GLY A 96 5.32 1.00 -21.97
CA GLY A 96 4.66 0.08 -21.04
C GLY A 96 4.86 0.48 -19.57
N LEU A 97 6.07 0.88 -19.20
CA LEU A 97 6.38 1.38 -17.85
C LEU A 97 5.67 2.71 -17.56
N GLU A 98 5.65 3.65 -18.50
CA GLU A 98 4.95 4.93 -18.35
C GLU A 98 3.44 4.75 -18.16
N SER A 99 2.83 3.82 -18.91
CA SER A 99 1.42 3.47 -18.74
C SER A 99 1.15 2.91 -17.35
N LYS A 100 2.02 2.03 -16.85
CA LYS A 100 1.89 1.45 -15.51
C LYS A 100 2.08 2.51 -14.42
N ILE A 101 3.09 3.36 -14.52
CA ILE A 101 3.32 4.49 -13.60
C ILE A 101 2.09 5.38 -13.54
N SER A 102 1.49 5.73 -14.69
CA SER A 102 0.28 6.54 -14.74
C SER A 102 -0.90 5.89 -14.01
N THR A 103 -1.09 4.58 -14.18
CA THR A 103 -2.14 3.81 -13.50
C THR A 103 -1.90 3.77 -11.99
N ASP A 104 -0.66 3.53 -11.57
CA ASP A 104 -0.30 3.45 -10.16
C ASP A 104 -0.42 4.83 -9.47
N LEU A 105 -0.06 5.92 -10.15
CA LEU A 105 -0.29 7.29 -9.68
C LEU A 105 -1.78 7.61 -9.51
N GLN A 106 -2.63 7.19 -10.43
CA GLN A 106 -4.08 7.36 -10.31
C GLN A 106 -4.64 6.56 -9.13
N THR A 107 -4.16 5.33 -8.95
CA THR A 107 -4.53 4.47 -7.82
C THR A 107 -4.06 5.08 -6.51
N LEU A 108 -2.84 5.60 -6.46
CA LEU A 108 -2.28 6.31 -5.31
C LEU A 108 -3.15 7.50 -4.92
N GLN A 109 -3.50 8.36 -5.87
CA GLN A 109 -4.36 9.54 -5.63
C GLN A 109 -5.73 9.14 -5.08
N THR A 110 -6.34 8.07 -5.62
CA THR A 110 -7.63 7.56 -5.15
C THR A 110 -7.51 7.02 -3.72
N THR A 111 -6.44 6.29 -3.43
CA THR A 111 -6.17 5.72 -2.10
C THR A 111 -5.90 6.81 -1.06
N GLU A 112 -5.13 7.84 -1.41
CA GLU A 112 -4.87 8.99 -0.54
C GLU A 112 -6.14 9.79 -0.25
N THR A 113 -6.97 10.04 -1.26
CA THR A 113 -8.27 10.72 -1.09
C THR A 113 -9.16 9.93 -0.12
N GLY A 114 -9.29 8.62 -0.35
CA GLY A 114 -10.06 7.77 0.54
C GLY A 114 -9.50 7.71 1.98
N MET A 115 -8.18 7.76 2.14
CA MET A 115 -7.56 7.83 3.47
C MET A 115 -7.86 9.16 4.19
N VAL A 116 -7.90 10.28 3.47
CA VAL A 116 -8.28 11.60 4.02
C VAL A 116 -9.74 11.58 4.46
N GLU A 117 -10.64 11.02 3.64
CA GLU A 117 -12.06 10.87 3.97
C GLU A 117 -12.26 9.97 5.20
N ASP A 118 -11.57 8.83 5.26
CA ASP A 118 -11.59 7.95 6.44
C ASP A 118 -11.10 8.65 7.71
N LYS A 119 -10.05 9.46 7.63
CA LYS A 119 -9.56 10.25 8.77
C LYS A 119 -10.58 11.27 9.24
N ALA A 120 -11.24 11.97 8.32
CA ALA A 120 -12.27 12.95 8.66
C ALA A 120 -13.48 12.24 9.31
N TYR A 121 -13.97 11.17 8.69
CA TYR A 121 -15.09 10.40 9.23
C TYR A 121 -14.75 9.76 10.58
N LEU A 122 -13.55 9.20 10.74
CA LEU A 122 -13.11 8.63 12.02
C LEU A 122 -13.05 9.69 13.12
N LYS A 123 -12.61 10.92 12.82
CA LYS A 123 -12.58 12.03 13.76
C LYS A 123 -13.99 12.38 14.23
N ASP A 124 -14.93 12.52 13.32
CA ASP A 124 -16.32 12.86 13.64
C ASP A 124 -17.02 11.73 14.42
N LEU A 125 -16.82 10.48 13.99
CA LEU A 125 -17.36 9.33 14.70
C LEU A 125 -16.76 9.19 16.11
N THR A 126 -15.45 9.42 16.26
CA THR A 126 -14.80 9.40 17.58
C THR A 126 -15.47 10.39 18.52
N LYS A 127 -15.65 11.64 18.06
CA LYS A 127 -16.33 12.68 18.86
C LYS A 127 -17.75 12.27 19.23
N GLN A 128 -18.53 11.78 18.26
CA GLN A 128 -19.91 11.34 18.53
C GLN A 128 -19.96 10.15 19.50
N CYS A 129 -19.01 9.22 19.40
CA CYS A 129 -18.95 8.08 20.29
C CYS A 129 -18.48 8.47 21.70
N GLU A 130 -17.55 9.42 21.84
CA GLU A 130 -17.12 9.99 23.12
C GLU A 130 -18.27 10.75 23.81
N ASP A 131 -18.96 11.63 23.08
CA ASP A 131 -20.12 12.35 23.60
C ASP A 131 -21.20 11.36 24.09
N ARG A 132 -21.50 10.32 23.30
CA ARG A 132 -22.46 9.26 23.68
C ARG A 132 -21.96 8.41 24.85
N ALA A 133 -20.67 8.15 24.96
CA ALA A 133 -20.10 7.42 26.08
C ALA A 133 -20.27 8.21 27.39
N ASN A 134 -19.98 9.52 27.36
CA ASN A 134 -20.19 10.40 28.51
C ASN A 134 -21.67 10.45 28.94
N ASP A 135 -22.58 10.60 27.99
CA ASP A 135 -24.03 10.55 28.24
C ASP A 135 -24.46 9.19 28.80
N TRP A 136 -23.87 8.11 28.29
CA TRP A 136 -24.15 6.75 28.74
C TRP A 136 -23.70 6.53 30.18
N ASP A 137 -22.51 6.99 30.54
CA ASP A 137 -21.97 6.85 31.91
C ASP A 137 -22.85 7.59 32.90
N GLN A 138 -23.30 8.82 32.60
CA GLN A 138 -24.22 9.58 33.45
C GLN A 138 -25.59 8.90 33.60
N ARG A 139 -26.18 8.44 32.47
CA ARG A 139 -27.47 7.76 32.50
C ARG A 139 -27.39 6.37 33.13
N SER A 140 -26.28 5.65 32.97
CA SER A 140 -26.05 4.37 33.61
C SER A 140 -25.93 4.48 35.10
N ALA A 141 -25.21 5.52 35.60
CA ALA A 141 -25.12 5.81 37.02
C ALA A 141 -26.47 6.18 37.61
N LEU A 142 -27.22 7.06 36.97
CA LEU A 142 -28.57 7.45 37.40
C LEU A 142 -29.52 6.22 37.41
N ARG A 143 -29.54 5.45 36.33
CA ARG A 143 -30.41 4.26 36.23
C ARG A 143 -30.06 3.20 37.28
N LYS A 144 -28.79 3.04 37.58
CA LYS A 144 -28.35 2.14 38.65
C LYS A 144 -28.94 2.58 39.99
N ALA A 145 -28.84 3.88 40.34
CA ALA A 145 -29.39 4.44 41.56
C ALA A 145 -30.93 4.36 41.60
N GLU A 146 -31.60 4.56 40.48
CA GLU A 146 -33.05 4.37 40.35
C GLU A 146 -33.48 2.92 40.59
N ILE A 147 -32.76 1.93 40.00
CA ILE A 147 -33.07 0.51 40.23
C ILE A 147 -32.79 0.10 41.68
N GLU A 148 -31.73 0.63 42.30
CA GLU A 148 -31.42 0.38 43.71
C GLU A 148 -32.56 0.94 44.62
N THR A 149 -33.02 2.14 44.35
CA THR A 149 -34.16 2.75 45.08
C THR A 149 -35.45 1.97 44.88
N LEU A 150 -35.72 1.49 43.64
CA LEU A 150 -36.91 0.70 43.35
C LEU A 150 -36.85 -0.66 44.03
N ALA A 151 -35.67 -1.31 44.09
CA ALA A 151 -35.44 -2.54 44.79
C ALA A 151 -35.64 -2.39 46.33
N GLU A 152 -35.17 -1.29 46.91
CA GLU A 152 -35.38 -0.96 48.32
C GLU A 152 -36.87 -0.77 48.60
N ALA A 153 -37.58 0.03 47.78
CA ALA A 153 -39.04 0.22 47.96
C ALA A 153 -39.81 -1.09 47.81
N LEU A 154 -39.39 -1.94 46.84
CA LEU A 154 -40.01 -3.29 46.69
C LEU A 154 -39.76 -4.19 47.91
N SER A 155 -38.55 -4.19 48.47
CA SER A 155 -38.20 -4.92 49.67
C SER A 155 -39.06 -4.50 50.87
N VAL A 156 -39.30 -3.22 51.05
CA VAL A 156 -40.21 -2.71 52.12
C VAL A 156 -41.64 -3.23 51.94
N LEU A 157 -42.09 -3.34 50.68
CA LEU A 157 -43.43 -3.86 50.36
C LEU A 157 -43.48 -5.41 50.55
N GLU A 158 -42.40 -6.14 50.29
CA GLU A 158 -42.36 -7.63 50.32
C GLU A 158 -42.18 -8.21 51.72
N THR A 159 -41.66 -7.49 52.69
CA THR A 159 -41.48 -8.00 54.07
C THR A 159 -42.78 -8.49 54.75
N THR A 160 -43.91 -8.50 54.05
CA THR A 160 -45.22 -8.93 54.54
C THR A 160 -45.77 -10.19 53.91
N VAL A 161 -45.26 -10.64 52.74
CA VAL A 161 -45.79 -11.80 51.99
C VAL A 161 -44.67 -12.83 51.90
N LYS A 162 -44.83 -13.91 52.65
CA LYS A 162 -43.93 -15.08 52.57
C LYS A 162 -43.81 -15.58 51.13
N SER A 163 -42.55 -15.62 50.65
CA SER A 163 -41.92 -16.69 49.90
C SER A 163 -42.25 -16.99 48.45
N THR A 164 -43.28 -16.50 47.81
CA THR A 164 -43.58 -16.89 46.41
C THR A 164 -43.12 -15.87 45.35
N ASP A 165 -42.92 -14.64 45.74
CA ASP A 165 -42.61 -13.57 44.77
C ASP A 165 -41.11 -13.22 44.65
N ALA A 166 -40.26 -13.65 45.60
CA ALA A 166 -38.80 -13.53 45.50
C ALA A 166 -38.22 -14.28 44.29
N PHE A 167 -39.00 -15.21 43.73
CA PHE A 167 -38.64 -15.97 42.51
C PHE A 167 -38.70 -15.08 41.26
N ASN A 168 -39.62 -14.15 41.19
CA ASN A 168 -39.84 -13.34 39.97
C ASN A 168 -38.77 -12.27 39.77
N VAL A 169 -38.27 -11.59 40.83
CA VAL A 169 -37.17 -10.62 40.70
C VAL A 169 -35.85 -11.31 40.38
N ARG A 170 -35.60 -12.52 40.98
CA ARG A 170 -34.44 -13.37 40.63
C ARG A 170 -34.53 -13.88 39.20
N ALA A 171 -35.68 -14.29 38.71
CA ALA A 171 -35.88 -14.78 37.34
C ALA A 171 -35.66 -13.65 36.32
N LEU A 172 -36.08 -12.41 36.62
CA LEU A 172 -35.86 -11.28 35.76
C LEU A 172 -34.38 -10.90 35.63
N LEU A 173 -33.66 -10.89 36.76
CA LEU A 173 -32.22 -10.65 36.79
C LEU A 173 -31.42 -11.79 36.14
N GLN A 174 -31.89 -13.05 36.25
CA GLN A 174 -31.28 -14.20 35.61
C GLN A 174 -31.51 -14.19 34.09
N LYS A 175 -32.70 -13.79 33.62
CA LYS A 175 -33.02 -13.67 32.18
C LYS A 175 -32.19 -12.60 31.50
N THR A 176 -31.89 -11.48 32.17
CA THR A 176 -30.99 -10.45 31.69
C THR A 176 -29.54 -10.93 31.65
N SER A 177 -29.10 -11.85 32.54
CA SER A 177 -27.75 -12.40 32.54
C SER A 177 -27.50 -13.40 31.41
N GLU A 178 -28.54 -14.11 30.97
CA GLU A 178 -28.44 -15.10 29.88
C GLU A 178 -28.44 -14.46 28.48
N THR A 179 -29.20 -13.40 28.30
CA THR A 179 -29.17 -12.60 27.05
C THR A 179 -27.90 -11.78 26.91
N SER A 180 -27.23 -11.43 28.00
CA SER A 180 -25.96 -10.69 27.99
C SER A 180 -24.71 -11.55 27.78
N LYS A 181 -24.80 -12.87 27.75
CA LYS A 181 -23.64 -13.74 27.53
C LYS A 181 -23.12 -13.71 26.09
N SER A 182 -23.84 -13.13 25.16
CA SER A 182 -23.41 -13.04 23.75
C SER A 182 -22.80 -11.69 23.35
N ALA A 183 -22.93 -10.67 24.17
CA ALA A 183 -22.32 -9.38 23.83
C ALA A 183 -22.15 -8.54 25.11
N VAL A 184 -21.15 -8.63 25.88
CA VAL A 184 -20.59 -7.46 26.58
C VAL A 184 -19.68 -7.86 27.75
N ASN A 185 -18.45 -7.56 27.62
CA ASN A 185 -17.49 -7.35 28.71
C ASN A 185 -17.63 -5.94 29.34
N ALA A 186 -18.82 -5.39 29.53
CA ALA A 186 -18.91 -3.99 29.93
C ALA A 186 -20.12 -3.59 30.77
N LEU A 187 -20.41 -4.34 31.80
CA LEU A 187 -21.05 -3.79 33.02
C LEU A 187 -20.83 -4.79 34.16
N PRO A 188 -20.42 -4.36 35.34
CA PRO A 188 -20.33 -5.30 36.45
C PRO A 188 -21.74 -5.60 36.95
N VAL A 189 -22.42 -6.56 36.29
CA VAL A 189 -23.63 -7.20 36.84
C VAL A 189 -23.37 -7.73 38.27
N LYS A 190 -22.08 -8.02 38.57
CA LYS A 190 -21.62 -8.28 39.93
C LYS A 190 -21.86 -7.17 40.95
N ALA A 191 -21.92 -5.90 40.51
CA ALA A 191 -22.18 -4.79 41.42
C ALA A 191 -23.67 -4.68 41.79
N VAL A 192 -24.57 -4.94 40.83
CA VAL A 192 -26.03 -4.94 41.08
C VAL A 192 -26.41 -6.13 41.94
N VAL A 193 -25.83 -7.34 41.66
CA VAL A 193 -26.04 -8.54 42.49
C VAL A 193 -25.43 -8.36 43.89
N ARG A 194 -24.30 -7.67 44.04
CA ARG A 194 -23.68 -7.36 45.31
C ARG A 194 -24.47 -6.36 46.16
N ALA A 195 -25.08 -5.35 45.49
CA ALA A 195 -25.95 -4.39 46.18
C ALA A 195 -27.21 -5.08 46.75
N ILE A 196 -27.80 -6.03 46.00
CA ILE A 196 -28.95 -6.80 46.51
C ILE A 196 -28.53 -7.76 47.62
N SER A 197 -27.35 -8.33 47.57
CA SER A 197 -26.83 -9.21 48.64
C SER A 197 -26.48 -8.43 49.94
N PHE A 198 -26.06 -7.17 49.81
CA PHE A 198 -25.76 -6.32 50.94
C PHE A 198 -27.03 -5.89 51.69
N LEU A 199 -28.14 -5.64 50.97
CA LEU A 199 -29.45 -5.34 51.56
C LEU A 199 -30.06 -6.54 52.28
N GLN A 200 -29.75 -7.77 51.92
CA GLN A 200 -30.17 -8.97 52.61
C GLN A 200 -29.45 -9.18 53.97
N GLY A 201 -28.21 -8.64 54.13
CA GLY A 201 -27.43 -8.75 55.38
C GLY A 201 -27.75 -7.70 56.45
N ALA A 202 -28.42 -6.61 56.08
CA ALA A 202 -28.74 -5.49 57.00
C ALA A 202 -30.12 -5.60 57.68
N SER A 203 -30.90 -6.61 57.35
CA SER A 203 -32.29 -6.76 57.78
C SER A 203 -32.51 -7.58 59.06
N GLU A 204 -31.44 -7.98 59.76
CA GLU A 204 -31.55 -8.84 60.97
C GLU A 204 -31.25 -8.09 62.27
N SER A 205 -31.52 -6.81 62.40
CA SER A 205 -31.46 -6.22 63.72
C SER A 205 -32.67 -5.29 64.02
N HIS A 206 -33.58 -5.87 64.79
CA HIS A 206 -34.53 -5.22 65.68
C HIS A 206 -35.46 -4.11 65.13
N MET A 207 -36.70 -4.49 64.80
CA MET A 207 -37.87 -3.85 65.48
C MET A 207 -39.12 -4.72 65.26
N GLY A 208 -39.55 -5.36 66.29
CA GLY A 208 -40.77 -6.17 66.33
C GLY A 208 -42.02 -5.32 66.51
N ALA A 209 -42.47 -4.64 65.49
CA ALA A 209 -43.87 -4.28 65.29
C ALA A 209 -44.18 -4.46 63.83
N ALA A 210 -45.03 -5.46 63.51
CA ALA A 210 -45.49 -5.70 62.15
C ALA A 210 -46.21 -4.45 61.62
N LEU A 211 -45.53 -3.62 60.81
CA LEU A 211 -46.12 -2.49 60.10
C LEU A 211 -47.31 -2.99 59.25
N SER A 212 -48.42 -2.27 59.29
CA SER A 212 -49.57 -2.59 58.42
C SER A 212 -49.20 -2.42 56.94
N SER A 213 -49.93 -3.05 56.01
CA SER A 213 -49.73 -2.92 54.56
C SER A 213 -49.76 -1.46 54.10
N GLU A 214 -50.56 -0.62 54.70
CA GLU A 214 -50.62 0.79 54.44
C GLU A 214 -49.37 1.55 54.92
N GLN A 215 -48.90 1.26 56.14
CA GLN A 215 -47.68 1.90 56.66
C GLN A 215 -46.44 1.53 55.83
N LYS A 216 -46.38 0.31 55.29
CA LYS A 216 -45.29 -0.12 54.41
C LYS A 216 -45.37 0.56 53.04
N ARG A 217 -46.60 0.67 52.47
CA ARG A 217 -46.80 1.45 51.27
C ARG A 217 -46.35 2.87 51.44
N ASP A 218 -46.74 3.53 52.53
CA ASP A 218 -46.37 4.92 52.80
C ASP A 218 -44.88 5.09 53.00
N LEU A 219 -44.20 4.14 53.64
CA LEU A 219 -42.75 4.11 53.79
C LEU A 219 -42.05 3.95 52.44
N ALA A 220 -42.52 3.03 51.59
CA ALA A 220 -41.98 2.84 50.26
C ALA A 220 -42.17 4.09 49.37
N LEU A 221 -43.33 4.73 49.46
CA LEU A 221 -43.59 6.00 48.76
C LEU A 221 -42.72 7.15 49.24
N LEU A 222 -42.47 7.25 50.54
CA LEU A 222 -41.53 8.21 51.12
C LEU A 222 -40.10 7.99 50.63
N THR A 223 -39.64 6.75 50.57
CA THR A 223 -38.32 6.38 50.04
C THR A 223 -38.19 6.76 48.57
N LEU A 224 -39.17 6.39 47.72
CA LEU A 224 -39.22 6.76 46.33
C LEU A 224 -39.22 8.27 46.09
N ARG A 225 -39.99 9.03 46.91
CA ARG A 225 -40.05 10.48 46.81
C ARG A 225 -38.75 11.15 47.20
N LYS A 226 -38.15 10.75 48.36
CA LYS A 226 -36.89 11.28 48.86
C LYS A 226 -35.75 11.04 47.92
N GLU A 227 -35.56 9.77 47.45
CA GLU A 227 -34.52 9.43 46.54
C GLU A 227 -34.77 9.96 45.12
N GLY A 228 -36.04 10.05 44.67
CA GLY A 228 -36.41 10.72 43.44
C GLY A 228 -36.04 12.20 43.42
N GLN A 229 -36.16 12.89 44.56
CA GLN A 229 -35.70 14.28 44.69
C GLN A 229 -34.16 14.38 44.71
N ARG A 230 -33.48 13.48 45.42
CA ARG A 230 -32.02 13.45 45.54
C ARG A 230 -31.36 13.15 44.18
N LEU A 231 -31.92 12.22 43.42
CA LEU A 231 -31.42 11.81 42.10
C LEU A 231 -31.93 12.68 40.95
N HIS A 232 -32.80 13.67 41.25
CA HIS A 232 -33.52 14.44 40.23
C HIS A 232 -34.24 13.56 39.18
N SER A 233 -34.65 12.35 39.60
CA SER A 233 -35.33 11.41 38.74
C SER A 233 -36.81 11.73 38.62
N VAL A 234 -37.22 12.14 37.42
CA VAL A 234 -38.63 12.39 37.09
C VAL A 234 -39.43 11.07 37.16
N ALA A 235 -38.81 9.96 36.78
CA ALA A 235 -39.44 8.64 36.79
C ALA A 235 -39.82 8.19 38.21
N LEU A 236 -38.92 8.34 39.19
CA LEU A 236 -39.20 8.00 40.59
C LEU A 236 -40.21 8.95 41.21
N GLN A 237 -40.13 10.24 40.91
CA GLN A 237 -41.08 11.25 41.42
C GLN A 237 -42.49 11.01 40.88
N THR A 238 -42.65 10.80 39.58
CA THR A 238 -43.97 10.51 38.97
C THR A 238 -44.53 9.18 39.49
N LEU A 239 -43.69 8.15 39.65
CA LEU A 239 -44.09 6.89 40.24
C LEU A 239 -44.61 7.07 41.67
N SER A 240 -43.93 7.86 42.49
CA SER A 240 -44.35 8.12 43.88
C SER A 240 -45.71 8.83 43.97
N VAL A 241 -46.02 9.72 43.03
CA VAL A 241 -47.31 10.44 42.97
C VAL A 241 -48.42 9.50 42.48
N HIS A 242 -48.18 8.74 41.39
CA HIS A 242 -49.19 7.82 40.88
C HIS A 242 -49.45 6.66 41.84
N ALA A 243 -48.45 6.13 42.47
CA ALA A 243 -48.58 5.05 43.44
C ALA A 243 -49.27 5.46 44.74
N ALA A 244 -49.27 6.75 45.11
CA ALA A 244 -49.98 7.24 46.30
C ALA A 244 -51.49 7.06 46.23
N ALA A 245 -52.07 7.07 45.04
CA ALA A 245 -53.52 6.90 44.80
C ALA A 245 -53.97 5.44 44.58
N ASP A 246 -53.00 4.50 44.43
CA ASP A 246 -53.31 3.14 44.00
C ASP A 246 -53.23 2.12 45.15
N PRO A 247 -54.01 0.98 45.07
CA PRO A 247 -53.88 -0.13 46.01
C PRO A 247 -52.48 -0.72 46.04
N PHE A 248 -52.07 -1.26 47.18
CA PHE A 248 -50.75 -1.84 47.43
C PHE A 248 -50.26 -2.79 46.32
N MET A 249 -51.11 -3.68 45.78
CA MET A 249 -50.74 -4.63 44.73
C MET A 249 -50.40 -3.91 43.39
N LYS A 250 -51.09 -2.84 43.08
CA LYS A 250 -50.85 -2.04 41.87
C LYS A 250 -49.56 -1.22 41.95
N VAL A 251 -49.21 -0.76 43.15
CA VAL A 251 -47.91 -0.11 43.38
C VAL A 251 -46.75 -1.04 43.09
N LYS A 252 -46.82 -2.28 43.54
CA LYS A 252 -45.82 -3.31 43.25
C LYS A 252 -45.68 -3.55 41.75
N GLU A 253 -46.78 -3.66 41.03
CA GLU A 253 -46.80 -3.84 39.57
C GLU A 253 -46.18 -2.67 38.82
N LEU A 254 -46.45 -1.43 39.24
CA LEU A 254 -45.90 -0.21 38.66
C LEU A 254 -44.39 -0.12 38.89
N ILE A 255 -43.91 -0.45 40.07
CA ILE A 255 -42.46 -0.53 40.35
C ILE A 255 -41.76 -1.56 39.45
N GLN A 256 -42.37 -2.75 39.32
CA GLN A 256 -41.82 -3.79 38.49
C GLN A 256 -41.74 -3.43 37.01
N LYS A 257 -42.81 -2.82 36.47
CA LYS A 257 -42.83 -2.30 35.09
C LYS A 257 -41.75 -1.23 34.86
N LEU A 258 -41.50 -0.36 35.83
CA LEU A 258 -40.44 0.64 35.71
C LEU A 258 -39.06 0.01 35.72
N ILE A 259 -38.81 -0.99 36.58
CA ILE A 259 -37.55 -1.78 36.55
C ILE A 259 -37.33 -2.43 35.20
N GLU A 260 -38.33 -3.12 34.66
CA GLU A 260 -38.27 -3.78 33.34
C GLU A 260 -37.91 -2.78 32.23
N ARG A 261 -38.54 -1.60 32.26
CA ARG A 261 -38.25 -0.51 31.31
C ARG A 261 -36.79 -0.04 31.44
N LEU A 262 -36.31 0.24 32.66
CA LEU A 262 -34.95 0.70 32.88
C LEU A 262 -33.90 -0.34 32.46
N VAL A 263 -34.17 -1.62 32.66
CA VAL A 263 -33.33 -2.72 32.20
C VAL A 263 -33.30 -2.82 30.67
N SER A 264 -34.46 -2.67 30.01
CA SER A 264 -34.58 -2.65 28.55
C SER A 264 -33.81 -1.48 27.92
N GLU A 265 -33.94 -0.28 28.53
CA GLU A 265 -33.19 0.89 28.09
C GLU A 265 -31.68 0.69 28.27
N ALA A 266 -31.23 0.04 29.36
CA ALA A 266 -29.80 -0.31 29.54
C ALA A 266 -29.28 -1.24 28.47
N ALA A 267 -30.05 -2.25 28.09
CA ALA A 267 -29.67 -3.19 27.02
C ALA A 267 -29.54 -2.48 25.65
N ALA A 268 -30.53 -1.65 25.30
CA ALA A 268 -30.49 -0.88 24.04
C ALA A 268 -29.30 0.09 23.94
N GLU A 269 -28.90 0.68 25.08
CA GLU A 269 -27.72 1.57 25.12
C GLU A 269 -26.41 0.79 25.04
N ALA A 270 -26.31 -0.40 25.64
CA ALA A 270 -25.15 -1.28 25.53
C ALA A 270 -24.91 -1.71 24.07
N GLU A 271 -25.97 -1.94 23.31
CA GLU A 271 -25.92 -2.28 21.89
C GLU A 271 -25.35 -1.12 21.05
N LYS A 272 -25.74 0.11 21.35
CA LYS A 272 -25.21 1.32 20.68
C LYS A 272 -23.71 1.55 20.98
N LYS A 273 -23.26 1.23 22.21
CA LYS A 273 -21.84 1.28 22.56
C LYS A 273 -21.05 0.25 21.76
N GLY A 274 -21.55 -0.98 21.66
CA GLY A 274 -20.94 -2.04 20.85
C GLY A 274 -20.80 -1.65 19.38
N TYR A 275 -21.76 -0.93 18.83
CA TYR A 275 -21.70 -0.37 17.47
C TYR A 275 -20.54 0.64 17.33
N CYS A 276 -20.37 1.55 18.25
CA CYS A 276 -19.25 2.50 18.25
C CYS A 276 -17.90 1.79 18.26
N ASP A 277 -17.71 0.85 19.18
CA ASP A 277 -16.43 0.11 19.33
C ASP A 277 -16.08 -0.68 18.08
N THR A 278 -17.07 -1.38 17.50
CA THR A 278 -16.88 -2.18 16.28
C THR A 278 -16.60 -1.31 15.06
N THR A 279 -17.37 -0.25 14.88
CA THR A 279 -17.25 0.64 13.72
C THR A 279 -15.94 1.43 13.76
N MET A 280 -15.56 1.96 14.94
CA MET A 280 -14.27 2.64 15.11
C MET A 280 -13.08 1.71 14.86
N SER A 281 -13.16 0.46 15.36
CA SER A 281 -12.11 -0.53 15.14
C SER A 281 -11.95 -0.87 13.66
N LYS A 282 -13.07 -1.04 12.93
CA LYS A 282 -13.07 -1.29 11.50
C LYS A 282 -12.44 -0.12 10.73
N LEU A 283 -12.90 1.09 10.97
CA LEU A 283 -12.40 2.28 10.27
C LEU A 283 -10.91 2.56 10.55
N LYS A 284 -10.43 2.28 11.76
CA LYS A 284 -8.98 2.36 12.07
C LYS A 284 -8.18 1.36 11.25
N LYS A 285 -8.69 0.14 11.07
CA LYS A 285 -8.06 -0.87 10.22
C LYS A 285 -8.07 -0.44 8.76
N ASP A 286 -9.21 0.00 8.25
CA ASP A 286 -9.36 0.42 6.84
C ASP A 286 -8.41 1.57 6.51
N ARG A 287 -8.32 2.59 7.39
CA ARG A 287 -7.34 3.68 7.28
C ARG A 287 -5.90 3.18 7.27
N ASN A 288 -5.55 2.22 8.15
CA ASN A 288 -4.20 1.69 8.22
C ASN A 288 -3.85 0.89 6.96
N TYR A 289 -4.78 0.07 6.43
CA TYR A 289 -4.58 -0.63 5.16
C TYR A 289 -4.34 0.34 4.00
N ARG A 290 -5.13 1.42 3.90
CA ARG A 290 -4.90 2.44 2.87
C ARG A 290 -3.56 3.16 3.03
N TYR A 291 -3.13 3.39 4.26
CA TYR A 291 -1.80 3.94 4.52
C TYR A 291 -0.68 3.01 4.06
N ASP A 292 -0.78 1.72 4.38
CA ASP A 292 0.18 0.70 3.95
C ASP A 292 0.19 0.55 2.41
N ASP A 293 -0.98 0.60 1.77
CA ASP A 293 -1.10 0.58 0.31
C ASP A 293 -0.47 1.83 -0.33
N THR A 294 -0.63 3.01 0.29
CA THR A 294 0.03 4.25 -0.15
C THR A 294 1.56 4.10 -0.14
N ILE A 295 2.13 3.52 0.92
CA ILE A 295 3.57 3.27 1.02
C ILE A 295 4.03 2.30 -0.07
N LYS A 296 3.31 1.20 -0.29
CA LYS A 296 3.64 0.21 -1.33
C LYS A 296 3.59 0.82 -2.72
N LEU A 297 2.52 1.54 -3.06
CA LEU A 297 2.37 2.20 -4.36
C LEU A 297 3.49 3.20 -4.61
N ASN A 298 3.87 4.01 -3.61
CA ASN A 298 5.00 4.93 -3.74
C ASN A 298 6.32 4.20 -4.01
N ALA A 299 6.57 3.08 -3.34
CA ALA A 299 7.76 2.26 -3.57
C ALA A 299 7.75 1.62 -4.97
N GLU A 300 6.61 1.09 -5.41
CA GLU A 300 6.46 0.52 -6.76
C GLU A 300 6.65 1.57 -7.86
N ILE A 301 6.06 2.76 -7.70
CA ILE A 301 6.24 3.88 -8.63
C ILE A 301 7.73 4.25 -8.72
N ALA A 302 8.41 4.42 -7.59
CA ALA A 302 9.83 4.75 -7.58
C ALA A 302 10.70 3.69 -8.27
N GLU A 303 10.38 2.41 -8.10
CA GLU A 303 11.06 1.30 -8.80
C GLU A 303 10.81 1.35 -10.31
N LEU A 304 9.57 1.60 -10.73
CA LEU A 304 9.21 1.71 -12.14
C LEU A 304 9.87 2.92 -12.81
N GLU A 305 9.93 4.06 -12.12
CA GLU A 305 10.62 5.26 -12.59
C GLU A 305 12.12 5.01 -12.76
N ALA A 306 12.76 4.35 -11.79
CA ALA A 306 14.17 3.99 -11.90
C ALA A 306 14.44 3.06 -13.09
N LYS A 307 13.56 2.07 -13.34
CA LYS A 307 13.64 1.19 -14.50
C LYS A 307 13.47 1.95 -15.82
N ARG A 308 12.48 2.84 -15.91
CA ARG A 308 12.27 3.71 -17.08
C ARG A 308 13.50 4.56 -17.38
N ASP A 309 14.09 5.16 -16.35
CA ASP A 309 15.26 6.03 -16.50
C ASP A 309 16.50 5.23 -16.95
N ALA A 310 16.69 4.01 -16.43
CA ALA A 310 17.76 3.11 -16.88
C ALA A 310 17.60 2.73 -18.36
N LEU A 311 16.40 2.34 -18.80
CA LEU A 311 16.12 2.02 -20.20
C LEU A 311 16.27 3.26 -21.11
N SER A 312 15.91 4.42 -20.64
CA SER A 312 16.09 5.70 -21.36
C SER A 312 17.56 6.05 -21.56
N ALA A 313 18.40 5.75 -20.55
CA ALA A 313 19.85 5.93 -20.66
C ALA A 313 20.46 4.93 -21.65
N GLU A 314 20.04 3.66 -21.63
CA GLU A 314 20.45 2.64 -22.59
C GLU A 314 20.07 3.01 -24.04
N MET A 315 18.84 3.47 -24.23
CA MET A 315 18.36 3.95 -25.53
C MET A 315 19.21 5.12 -26.07
N LYS A 316 19.60 6.05 -25.17
CA LYS A 316 20.47 7.18 -25.54
C LYS A 316 21.88 6.69 -25.96
N SER A 317 22.44 5.68 -25.28
CA SER A 317 23.70 5.06 -25.65
C SER A 317 23.62 4.39 -27.01
N LEU A 318 22.59 3.56 -27.23
CA LEU A 318 22.36 2.90 -28.54
C LEU A 318 22.21 3.90 -29.69
N LYS A 319 21.51 4.99 -29.46
CA LYS A 319 21.38 6.06 -30.46
C LYS A 319 22.71 6.71 -30.80
N SER A 320 23.60 6.89 -29.81
CA SER A 320 24.97 7.38 -30.02
C SER A 320 25.79 6.37 -30.84
N ASP A 321 25.68 5.09 -30.53
CA ASP A 321 26.40 4.01 -31.22
C ASP A 321 25.94 3.87 -32.68
N ILE A 322 24.63 3.98 -32.94
CA ILE A 322 24.07 4.02 -34.30
C ILE A 322 24.64 5.20 -35.10
N ASN A 323 24.70 6.38 -34.49
CA ASN A 323 25.25 7.57 -35.17
C ASN A 323 26.73 7.39 -35.48
N ALA A 324 27.53 6.90 -34.53
CA ALA A 324 28.95 6.62 -34.74
C ALA A 324 29.16 5.55 -35.84
N THR A 325 28.32 4.51 -35.85
CA THR A 325 28.36 3.46 -36.89
C THR A 325 28.00 4.00 -38.27
N LYS A 326 27.00 4.88 -38.35
CA LYS A 326 26.61 5.57 -39.60
C LYS A 326 27.70 6.50 -40.13
N GLU A 327 28.43 7.20 -39.25
CA GLU A 327 29.56 8.04 -39.62
C GLU A 327 30.78 7.23 -40.10
N ALA A 328 30.92 5.98 -39.66
CA ALA A 328 31.98 5.07 -40.06
C ALA A 328 31.68 4.35 -41.38
N LEU A 329 30.47 4.36 -41.87
CA LEU A 329 30.00 3.73 -43.12
C LEU A 329 30.23 4.63 -44.32
#